data_43b58cfc1950835cc261926cd6b7907a
#
_entry.id   43b58cfc1950835cc261926cd6b7907a
#
_cell.length_a   1.000
_cell.length_b   1.000
_cell.length_c   1.000
_cell.angle_alpha   90.00
_cell.angle_beta   90.00
_cell.angle_gamma   90.00
#
_symmetry.space_group_name_H-M   'P 1'
#
loop_
_entity.id
_entity.type
_entity.pdbx_description
1 polymer ?
#
loop_
_entity_poly.entity_id
_entity_poly.type
_entity_poly.pdbx_seq_one_letter_code
_entity_poly.pdbx_strand_id
1 'polypeptide(L)'
;HLTGFVGSDVAVAILFDVQPKSDRNGSPLKEPVLMRNTAIKYALVNLMENAVDFAKTRVTVRISWSLEQISLTISDDGTGFSQAVMDRLGDPYITTRSRFGDDGPTRRDGHGGMGLGFFIAKTLLERSGAQVNMANRASPATGAVVRIVWPRETVEMEQPGEPGL
;
A
#
# COMPACT_ATOMS: atom_id res chain seq x y z
N HIS A 1 -5.32 -16.29 -8.48
CA HIS A 1 -6.75 -15.98 -8.62
C HIS A 1 -6.91 -14.57 -9.13
N LEU A 2 -7.46 -14.48 -10.35
CA LEU A 2 -7.80 -13.22 -11.00
C LEU A 2 -9.16 -12.78 -10.47
N THR A 3 -9.21 -11.64 -9.79
CA THR A 3 -10.48 -10.98 -9.48
C THR A 3 -10.51 -9.65 -10.23
N GLY A 4 -11.37 -9.54 -11.25
CA GLY A 4 -11.55 -8.31 -12.01
C GLY A 4 -12.49 -7.36 -11.28
N PHE A 5 -12.09 -6.11 -11.14
CA PHE A 5 -12.97 -5.00 -10.79
C PHE A 5 -13.29 -4.21 -12.06
N VAL A 6 -14.58 -3.98 -12.31
CA VAL A 6 -15.07 -3.22 -13.45
C VAL A 6 -15.39 -1.80 -12.98
N GLY A 7 -14.55 -0.86 -13.37
CA GLY A 7 -14.85 0.57 -13.29
C GLY A 7 -14.48 1.22 -14.62
N SER A 8 -15.43 1.78 -15.32
CA SER A 8 -15.35 2.46 -16.62
C SER A 8 -14.52 1.75 -17.72
N ASP A 9 -15.15 0.95 -18.54
CA ASP A 9 -14.77 0.42 -19.87
C ASP A 9 -13.38 -0.22 -20.09
N VAL A 10 -12.46 -0.18 -19.13
CA VAL A 10 -11.16 -0.86 -19.20
C VAL A 10 -11.01 -1.78 -17.98
N ALA A 11 -10.91 -3.08 -18.23
CA ALA A 11 -10.64 -4.05 -17.15
C ALA A 11 -9.19 -3.90 -16.68
N VAL A 12 -8.99 -3.57 -15.38
CA VAL A 12 -7.68 -3.55 -14.73
C VAL A 12 -7.44 -4.90 -14.06
N ALA A 13 -6.34 -5.57 -14.42
CA ALA A 13 -5.93 -6.82 -13.80
C ALA A 13 -5.21 -6.58 -12.48
N ILE A 14 -5.63 -7.26 -11.41
CA ILE A 14 -4.90 -7.25 -10.13
C ILE A 14 -4.16 -8.57 -9.98
N LEU A 15 -2.84 -8.50 -9.88
CA LEU A 15 -1.96 -9.66 -9.73
C LEU A 15 -1.40 -9.70 -8.30
N PHE A 16 -1.56 -10.85 -7.65
CA PHE A 16 -0.95 -11.11 -6.35
C PHE A 16 0.29 -11.98 -6.50
N ASP A 17 1.41 -11.51 -5.97
CA ASP A 17 2.70 -12.18 -5.94
C ASP A 17 3.12 -12.38 -4.49
N VAL A 18 3.10 -13.62 -4.02
CA VAL A 18 3.38 -13.97 -2.64
C VAL A 18 4.75 -14.64 -2.55
N GLN A 19 5.66 -14.03 -1.81
CA GLN A 19 7.07 -14.42 -1.73
C GLN A 19 7.53 -14.61 -0.27
N PRO A 20 7.30 -15.78 0.34
CA PRO A 20 7.87 -16.10 1.64
C PRO A 20 9.40 -16.18 1.53
N LYS A 21 10.13 -15.57 2.49
CA LYS A 21 11.55 -15.84 2.61
C LYS A 21 11.76 -17.18 3.30
N SER A 22 12.93 -17.76 3.10
CA SER A 22 13.31 -18.99 3.76
C SER A 22 13.94 -18.72 5.13
N ASP A 23 13.84 -19.71 6.01
CA ASP A 23 14.58 -19.76 7.26
C ASP A 23 16.07 -20.08 7.01
N ARG A 24 16.85 -20.26 8.10
CA ARG A 24 18.26 -20.62 8.02
C ARG A 24 18.54 -21.99 7.37
N ASN A 25 17.53 -22.85 7.33
CA ASN A 25 17.61 -24.19 6.76
C ASN A 25 17.10 -24.26 5.30
N GLY A 26 16.73 -23.11 4.73
CA GLY A 26 16.21 -23.05 3.36
C GLY A 26 14.72 -23.39 3.23
N SER A 27 14.01 -23.63 4.35
CA SER A 27 12.57 -23.90 4.35
C SER A 27 11.77 -22.61 4.27
N PRO A 28 10.67 -22.53 3.50
CA PRO A 28 9.85 -21.34 3.45
C PRO A 28 9.23 -21.05 4.83
N LEU A 29 9.28 -19.80 5.24
CA LEU A 29 8.69 -19.37 6.49
C LEU A 29 7.17 -19.51 6.46
N LYS A 30 6.61 -19.94 7.57
CA LYS A 30 5.16 -20.03 7.77
C LYS A 30 4.52 -18.64 7.56
N GLU A 31 3.34 -18.64 6.96
CA GLU A 31 2.56 -17.42 6.71
C GLU A 31 2.21 -16.73 8.05
N PRO A 32 2.44 -15.41 8.16
CA PRO A 32 2.12 -14.66 9.37
C PRO A 32 0.61 -14.50 9.54
N VAL A 33 0.15 -14.61 10.77
CA VAL A 33 -1.24 -14.26 11.15
C VAL A 33 -1.25 -12.85 11.69
N LEU A 34 -1.90 -11.93 10.99
CA LEU A 34 -1.91 -10.52 11.35
C LEU A 34 -3.04 -10.18 12.31
N MET A 35 -2.76 -9.29 13.26
CA MET A 35 -3.78 -8.70 14.11
C MET A 35 -4.77 -7.90 13.27
N ARG A 36 -6.07 -8.05 13.57
CA ARG A 36 -7.10 -7.25 12.91
C ARG A 36 -6.95 -5.78 13.29
N ASN A 37 -6.69 -4.94 12.32
CA ASN A 37 -6.55 -3.50 12.51
C ASN A 37 -7.37 -2.76 11.43
N THR A 38 -8.42 -2.06 11.87
CA THR A 38 -9.34 -1.36 10.98
C THR A 38 -8.64 -0.20 10.26
N ALA A 39 -7.68 0.47 10.90
CA ALA A 39 -6.95 1.57 10.29
C ALA A 39 -6.03 1.08 9.16
N ILE A 40 -5.33 -0.05 9.36
CA ILE A 40 -4.53 -0.70 8.31
C ILE A 40 -5.44 -1.12 7.16
N LYS A 41 -6.57 -1.78 7.46
CA LYS A 41 -7.53 -2.20 6.42
C LYS A 41 -8.01 -1.01 5.58
N TYR A 42 -8.44 0.07 6.23
CA TYR A 42 -8.89 1.28 5.54
C TYR A 42 -7.80 1.88 4.66
N ALA A 43 -6.58 1.98 5.19
CA ALA A 43 -5.45 2.52 4.46
C ALA A 43 -5.09 1.68 3.23
N LEU A 44 -5.07 0.35 3.37
CA LEU A 44 -4.78 -0.55 2.24
C LEU A 44 -5.86 -0.51 1.16
N VAL A 45 -7.14 -0.46 1.54
CA VAL A 45 -8.25 -0.30 0.58
C VAL A 45 -8.07 0.99 -0.21
N ASN A 46 -7.78 2.09 0.47
CA ASN A 46 -7.58 3.40 -0.18
C ASN A 46 -6.40 3.39 -1.16
N LEU A 47 -5.28 2.77 -0.77
CA LEU A 47 -4.13 2.63 -1.67
C LEU A 47 -4.42 1.75 -2.88
N MET A 48 -5.20 0.67 -2.69
CA MET A 48 -5.61 -0.21 -3.78
C MET A 48 -6.57 0.48 -4.75
N GLU A 49 -7.56 1.22 -4.25
CA GLU A 49 -8.48 2.01 -5.07
C GLU A 49 -7.71 3.03 -5.91
N ASN A 50 -6.79 3.78 -5.29
CA ASN A 50 -5.94 4.71 -6.03
C ASN A 50 -5.10 3.99 -7.10
N ALA A 51 -4.50 2.84 -6.79
CA ALA A 51 -3.71 2.11 -7.76
C ALA A 51 -4.56 1.65 -8.96
N VAL A 52 -5.79 1.19 -8.71
CA VAL A 52 -6.73 0.77 -9.78
C VAL A 52 -7.18 1.96 -10.62
N ASP A 53 -7.50 3.10 -9.98
CA ASP A 53 -7.99 4.30 -10.67
C ASP A 53 -6.94 4.91 -11.62
N PHE A 54 -5.66 4.79 -11.26
CA PHE A 54 -4.56 5.35 -12.04
C PHE A 54 -3.86 4.33 -12.98
N ALA A 55 -4.11 3.05 -12.79
CA ALA A 55 -3.56 2.00 -13.66
C ALA A 55 -4.08 2.11 -15.09
N LYS A 56 -3.25 1.77 -16.05
CA LYS A 56 -3.67 1.59 -17.45
C LYS A 56 -4.30 0.22 -17.65
N THR A 57 -3.64 -0.83 -17.19
CA THR A 57 -4.08 -2.22 -17.39
C THR A 57 -3.85 -3.10 -16.18
N ARG A 58 -2.92 -2.75 -15.28
CA ARG A 58 -2.45 -3.69 -14.26
C ARG A 58 -2.05 -3.02 -12.95
N VAL A 59 -2.47 -3.66 -11.87
CA VAL A 59 -1.95 -3.44 -10.52
C VAL A 59 -1.28 -4.72 -10.05
N THR A 60 -0.09 -4.64 -9.50
CA THR A 60 0.62 -5.77 -8.89
C THR A 60 0.76 -5.55 -7.40
N VAL A 61 0.29 -6.51 -6.61
CA VAL A 61 0.42 -6.55 -5.16
C VAL A 61 1.41 -7.64 -4.80
N ARG A 62 2.57 -7.26 -4.30
CA ARG A 62 3.58 -8.20 -3.84
C ARG A 62 3.60 -8.23 -2.32
N ILE A 63 3.53 -9.42 -1.75
CA ILE A 63 3.60 -9.65 -0.32
C ILE A 63 4.81 -10.55 -0.06
N SER A 64 5.65 -10.15 0.88
CA SER A 64 6.77 -10.97 1.34
C SER A 64 6.96 -10.82 2.84
N TRP A 65 7.49 -11.87 3.48
CA TRP A 65 7.79 -11.84 4.90
C TRP A 65 9.09 -12.56 5.23
N SER A 66 9.74 -12.11 6.29
CA SER A 66 10.91 -12.70 6.90
C SER A 66 10.65 -12.95 8.39
N LEU A 67 11.66 -13.34 9.14
CA LEU A 67 11.56 -13.42 10.61
C LEU A 67 11.41 -12.05 11.27
N GLU A 68 11.84 -10.99 10.59
CA GLU A 68 11.95 -9.65 11.17
C GLU A 68 10.88 -8.70 10.66
N GLN A 69 10.40 -8.87 9.42
CA GLN A 69 9.51 -7.90 8.78
C GLN A 69 8.52 -8.53 7.81
N ILE A 70 7.41 -7.82 7.63
CA ILE A 70 6.40 -8.09 6.62
C ILE A 70 6.41 -6.90 5.64
N SER A 71 6.50 -7.18 4.35
CA SER A 71 6.52 -6.16 3.30
C SER A 71 5.36 -6.34 2.34
N LEU A 72 4.66 -5.26 2.07
CA LEU A 72 3.62 -5.15 1.05
C LEU A 72 4.05 -4.09 0.04
N THR A 73 4.02 -4.43 -1.24
CA THR A 73 4.28 -3.48 -2.34
C THR A 73 3.11 -3.47 -3.29
N ILE A 74 2.53 -2.31 -3.51
CA ILE A 74 1.47 -2.05 -4.49
C ILE A 74 2.10 -1.25 -5.62
N SER A 75 1.98 -1.71 -6.85
CA SER A 75 2.49 -1.00 -8.03
C SER A 75 1.49 -1.07 -9.18
N ASP A 76 1.34 0.04 -9.89
CA ASP A 76 0.53 0.15 -11.09
C ASP A 76 1.39 0.37 -12.34
N ASP A 77 0.76 0.40 -13.50
CA ASP A 77 1.36 0.70 -14.79
C ASP A 77 0.84 2.02 -15.38
N GLY A 78 0.34 2.90 -14.53
CA GLY A 78 -0.20 4.21 -14.89
C GLY A 78 0.87 5.25 -15.20
N THR A 79 0.53 6.50 -14.98
CA THR A 79 1.45 7.64 -15.22
C THR A 79 2.44 7.84 -14.07
N GLY A 80 2.17 7.26 -12.89
CA GLY A 80 2.91 7.50 -11.66
C GLY A 80 2.47 8.77 -10.93
N PHE A 81 3.17 9.09 -9.85
CA PHE A 81 2.96 10.31 -9.08
C PHE A 81 3.45 11.53 -9.83
N SER A 82 2.67 12.61 -9.81
CA SER A 82 3.13 13.90 -10.31
C SER A 82 4.25 14.48 -9.44
N GLN A 83 5.07 15.39 -10.01
CA GLN A 83 6.13 16.05 -9.25
C GLN A 83 5.57 16.77 -8.01
N ALA A 84 4.43 17.44 -8.14
CA ALA A 84 3.79 18.13 -7.03
C ALA A 84 3.41 17.17 -5.87
N VAL A 85 3.02 15.94 -6.18
CA VAL A 85 2.75 14.91 -5.15
C VAL A 85 4.07 14.44 -4.54
N MET A 86 5.09 14.18 -5.35
CA MET A 86 6.40 13.75 -4.86
C MET A 86 7.04 14.79 -3.93
N ASP A 87 6.97 16.07 -4.28
CA ASP A 87 7.49 17.16 -3.46
C ASP A 87 6.79 17.21 -2.09
N ARG A 88 5.47 17.02 -2.07
CA ARG A 88 4.70 16.96 -0.82
C ARG A 88 4.99 15.71 0.02
N LEU A 89 5.35 14.61 -0.60
CA LEU A 89 5.74 13.38 0.11
C LEU A 89 7.12 13.47 0.75
N GLY A 90 8.00 14.29 0.19
CA GLY A 90 9.35 14.56 0.71
C GLY A 90 9.38 15.55 1.86
N ASP A 91 8.27 16.25 2.14
CA ASP A 91 8.23 17.24 3.22
C ASP A 91 7.87 16.57 4.57
N PRO A 92 8.81 16.52 5.54
CA PRO A 92 8.58 15.88 6.84
C PRO A 92 7.55 16.60 7.72
N TYR A 93 7.05 17.77 7.29
CA TYR A 93 6.21 18.66 8.10
C TYR A 93 4.73 18.72 7.69
N ILE A 94 4.20 17.78 6.93
CA ILE A 94 2.75 17.69 6.76
C ILE A 94 2.13 17.00 7.98
N THR A 95 2.28 17.62 9.15
CA THR A 95 1.33 17.43 10.24
C THR A 95 0.00 18.02 9.80
N THR A 96 -1.07 17.31 10.07
CA THR A 96 -2.50 17.59 9.88
C THR A 96 -2.99 18.94 10.47
N ARG A 97 -2.21 20.00 10.38
CA ARG A 97 -2.52 21.32 10.93
C ARG A 97 -2.61 22.41 9.87
N SER A 98 -3.06 22.08 8.69
CA SER A 98 -3.33 23.08 7.67
C SER A 98 -4.77 23.00 7.21
N ARG A 99 -5.58 23.82 7.90
CA ARG A 99 -6.76 24.51 7.39
C ARG A 99 -7.78 23.63 6.67
N PHE A 100 -8.74 23.19 7.44
CA PHE A 100 -10.11 23.15 6.94
C PHE A 100 -10.50 24.61 6.60
N GLY A 101 -10.09 25.05 5.43
CA GLY A 101 -10.71 26.14 4.72
C GLY A 101 -11.97 25.61 4.10
N ASP A 102 -13.04 26.26 4.49
CA ASP A 102 -14.41 26.12 4.07
C ASP A 102 -14.53 26.15 2.54
N ASP A 103 -14.52 24.98 1.92
CA ASP A 103 -15.06 24.75 0.58
C ASP A 103 -15.61 23.32 0.55
N GLY A 104 -16.93 23.27 0.45
CA GLY A 104 -17.76 22.08 0.51
C GLY A 104 -17.40 21.01 -0.52
N PRO A 105 -18.08 19.85 -0.48
CA PRO A 105 -17.72 18.68 -1.26
C PRO A 105 -18.01 18.92 -2.74
N THR A 106 -17.04 19.39 -3.50
CA THR A 106 -17.11 19.37 -4.96
C THR A 106 -16.81 17.96 -5.45
N ARG A 107 -17.91 17.30 -5.76
CA ARG A 107 -17.97 16.07 -6.55
C ARG A 107 -17.36 16.32 -7.93
N ARG A 108 -16.57 15.33 -8.39
CA ARG A 108 -16.44 14.91 -9.78
C ARG A 108 -16.02 16.00 -10.78
N ASP A 109 -14.71 16.20 -10.88
CA ASP A 109 -14.15 16.45 -12.21
C ASP A 109 -12.80 15.73 -12.28
N GLY A 110 -12.67 14.88 -13.30
CA GLY A 110 -11.54 13.98 -13.45
C GLY A 110 -10.21 14.73 -13.53
N HIS A 111 -9.21 14.22 -12.85
CA HIS A 111 -7.78 14.57 -12.80
C HIS A 111 -7.23 15.22 -11.54
N GLY A 112 -8.01 15.34 -10.46
CA GLY A 112 -7.54 15.93 -9.19
C GLY A 112 -7.49 14.98 -7.97
N GLY A 113 -7.62 13.68 -8.13
CA GLY A 113 -7.99 12.74 -7.07
C GLY A 113 -6.89 12.10 -6.24
N MET A 114 -5.61 12.48 -6.36
CA MET A 114 -4.59 12.01 -5.41
C MET A 114 -4.54 12.96 -4.20
N GLY A 115 -5.72 13.13 -3.60
CA GLY A 115 -5.96 14.08 -2.53
C GLY A 115 -5.72 13.49 -1.14
N LEU A 116 -6.53 13.99 -0.23
CA LEU A 116 -6.47 13.74 1.21
C LEU A 116 -6.44 12.24 1.59
N GLY A 117 -7.15 11.37 0.86
CA GLY A 117 -7.24 9.94 1.16
C GLY A 117 -5.89 9.23 1.17
N PHE A 118 -5.04 9.54 0.22
CA PHE A 118 -3.70 8.96 0.11
C PHE A 118 -2.79 9.36 1.30
N PHE A 119 -2.81 10.63 1.70
CA PHE A 119 -2.05 11.11 2.86
C PHE A 119 -2.59 10.54 4.17
N ILE A 120 -3.91 10.38 4.29
CA ILE A 120 -4.53 9.71 5.44
C ILE A 120 -4.06 8.26 5.50
N ALA A 121 -4.09 7.53 4.37
CA ALA A 121 -3.64 6.16 4.32
C ALA A 121 -2.17 6.02 4.75
N LYS A 122 -1.27 6.87 4.23
CA LYS A 122 0.14 6.92 4.66
C LYS A 122 0.26 7.12 6.17
N THR A 123 -0.43 8.13 6.71
CA THR A 123 -0.39 8.45 8.14
C THR A 123 -0.89 7.29 9.01
N LEU A 124 -1.98 6.63 8.62
CA LEU A 124 -2.53 5.49 9.35
C LEU A 124 -1.56 4.30 9.36
N LEU A 125 -0.89 4.03 8.24
CA LEU A 125 0.12 2.97 8.14
C LEU A 125 1.34 3.29 8.99
N GLU A 126 1.86 4.51 8.94
CA GLU A 126 2.99 4.94 9.76
C GLU A 126 2.66 4.87 11.26
N ARG A 127 1.45 5.26 11.65
CA ARG A 127 0.98 5.11 13.05
C ARG A 127 0.79 3.66 13.49
N SER A 128 0.65 2.73 12.56
CA SER A 128 0.65 1.28 12.85
C SER A 128 2.06 0.69 12.98
N GLY A 129 3.10 1.51 12.91
CA GLY A 129 4.50 1.08 12.98
C GLY A 129 5.12 0.75 11.62
N ALA A 130 4.43 1.01 10.52
CA ALA A 130 4.98 0.79 9.19
C ALA A 130 5.96 1.91 8.77
N GLN A 131 6.93 1.53 7.94
CA GLN A 131 7.64 2.46 7.07
C GLN A 131 6.96 2.45 5.69
N VAL A 132 6.58 3.64 5.20
CA VAL A 132 5.89 3.79 3.91
C VAL A 132 6.78 4.57 2.95
N ASN A 133 7.20 3.92 1.88
CA ASN A 133 8.00 4.51 0.81
C ASN A 133 7.20 4.56 -0.49
N MET A 134 7.33 5.65 -1.20
CA MET A 134 6.63 5.93 -2.43
C MET A 134 7.60 6.39 -3.51
N ALA A 135 7.43 5.88 -4.70
CA ALA A 135 8.29 6.19 -5.83
C ALA A 135 7.53 5.99 -7.15
N ASN A 136 8.06 6.55 -8.22
CA ASN A 136 7.69 6.16 -9.56
C ASN A 136 8.58 4.99 -10.02
N ARG A 137 8.04 4.15 -10.90
CA ARG A 137 8.80 3.08 -11.53
C ARG A 137 9.94 3.66 -12.36
N ALA A 138 11.06 2.94 -12.39
CA ALA A 138 12.21 3.35 -13.20
C ALA A 138 11.90 3.20 -14.70
N SER A 139 12.34 4.22 -15.49
CA SER A 139 12.26 4.16 -16.96
C SER A 139 12.93 2.86 -17.48
N PRO A 140 12.40 2.22 -18.54
CA PRO A 140 11.28 2.65 -19.39
C PRO A 140 9.87 2.33 -18.84
N ALA A 141 9.75 1.66 -17.71
CA ALA A 141 8.46 1.39 -17.09
C ALA A 141 7.85 2.68 -16.53
N THR A 142 6.52 2.75 -16.52
CA THR A 142 5.76 3.84 -15.89
C THR A 142 4.87 3.31 -14.79
N GLY A 143 4.37 4.19 -13.92
CA GLY A 143 3.48 3.86 -12.83
C GLY A 143 4.02 4.21 -11.46
N ALA A 144 3.17 4.15 -10.45
CA ALA A 144 3.51 4.38 -9.07
C ALA A 144 3.88 3.09 -8.35
N VAL A 145 4.70 3.22 -7.31
CA VAL A 145 5.05 2.13 -6.40
C VAL A 145 4.89 2.63 -4.97
N VAL A 146 4.10 1.95 -4.19
CA VAL A 146 3.97 2.15 -2.74
C VAL A 146 4.48 0.91 -2.04
N ARG A 147 5.53 1.06 -1.24
CA ARG A 147 6.10 -0.02 -0.43
C ARG A 147 5.86 0.26 1.05
N ILE A 148 5.30 -0.71 1.73
CA ILE A 148 4.95 -0.66 3.15
C ILE A 148 5.69 -1.79 3.84
N VAL A 149 6.42 -1.48 4.91
CA VAL A 149 7.19 -2.46 5.67
C VAL A 149 6.87 -2.31 7.15
N TRP A 150 6.40 -3.38 7.77
CA TRP A 150 6.22 -3.46 9.21
C TRP A 150 7.29 -4.33 9.85
N PRO A 151 7.80 -3.98 11.04
CA PRO A 151 8.41 -4.96 11.92
C PRO A 151 7.36 -6.04 12.21
N ARG A 152 7.74 -7.30 12.11
CA ARG A 152 6.79 -8.42 12.22
C ARG A 152 6.06 -8.42 13.57
N GLU A 153 6.77 -8.13 14.64
CA GLU A 153 6.27 -8.03 16.01
C GLU A 153 5.16 -6.99 16.22
N THR A 154 5.06 -5.97 15.35
CA THR A 154 4.07 -4.90 15.50
C THR A 154 2.69 -5.27 14.94
N VAL A 155 2.61 -6.24 14.06
CA VAL A 155 1.37 -6.58 13.33
C VAL A 155 1.00 -8.05 13.38
N GLU A 156 1.93 -8.93 13.76
CA GLU A 156 1.67 -10.38 13.87
C GLU A 156 1.05 -10.73 15.23
N MET A 157 0.08 -11.62 15.19
CA MET A 157 -0.44 -12.23 16.43
C MET A 157 0.58 -13.24 16.94
N GLU A 158 0.90 -13.17 18.22
CA GLU A 158 1.60 -14.27 18.90
C GLU A 158 0.77 -15.54 18.75
N GLN A 159 1.30 -16.51 18.01
CA GLN A 159 0.68 -17.84 17.99
C GLN A 159 0.99 -18.49 19.34
N PRO A 160 -0.01 -19.03 20.06
CA PRO A 160 0.27 -19.83 21.25
C PRO A 160 1.23 -20.94 20.80
N GLY A 161 2.40 -20.99 21.46
CA GLY A 161 3.42 -21.98 21.13
C GLY A 161 2.80 -23.36 21.10
N GLU A 162 3.09 -24.15 20.07
CA GLU A 162 2.80 -25.56 20.10
C GLU A 162 3.46 -26.12 21.37
N PRO A 163 2.72 -26.81 22.25
CA PRO A 163 3.34 -27.46 23.39
C PRO A 163 4.39 -28.41 22.85
N GLY A 164 5.65 -28.11 23.19
CA GLY A 164 6.77 -28.97 22.77
C GLY A 164 6.51 -30.42 23.18
N LEU A 165 6.58 -31.29 22.20
CA LEU A 165 6.69 -32.74 22.42
C LEU A 165 8.09 -33.09 22.91
#